data_bf2e72c28477dbca2e2aee71e4d2a0a8
#
_entry.id   bf2e72c28477dbca2e2aee71e4d2a0a8
#
_cell.length_a   1.000
_cell.length_b   1.000
_cell.length_c   1.000
_cell.angle_alpha   90.00
_cell.angle_beta   90.00
_cell.angle_gamma   90.00
#
_symmetry.space_group_name_H-M   'P 1'
#
loop_
_entity.id
_entity.type
_entity.pdbx_description
1 polymer ?
#
loop_
_entity_poly.entity_id
_entity_poly.type
_entity_poly.pdbx_seq_one_letter_code
_entity_poly.pdbx_strand_id
1 'polypeptide(L)'
;MGAQLPTHNPMICYAEQMLKQTTRWTVLRRGRLAVALVALLAFSQQGLADAVQPVSTTVRKKPRARDLGIPFEGQPGPNNAITDVPKVEVGHVTLISGQGPLSVGKGPVRTGVTAILPRGKVPRPRSVSAVVCLNGNGELTGSHWVNESGLLESPIMITNTDSVGLVRDAVIAWGNRRFPPSTVLEEAFGLPVVAETSDALLNDIAGQHVTREHVFRALDEARTGPVAEGNVGGGTGMMTSEWKGGIGTSSRIVSLPSGKYTVGVLVQANYGRRGDLRIAGVPVGKELPDLMPVFPQLQEKRRDGSLIVVVGTDAPLLPHQMTRLVRRVSVGLGRLGAVSYNSSGDIFIGFGTPEPEPSSTGIQTWTAISNEGIDKLLQATVWATEESIVNALIAAETMVGASGATVYALPHDRLREVLRKYGRLVQ
;
A
#
# COMPACT_ATOMS: atom_id res chain seq x y z
N MET A 1 13.87 8.45 -71.27
CA MET A 1 13.76 6.97 -71.16
C MET A 1 12.94 6.72 -69.89
N GLY A 2 11.66 6.42 -70.13
CA GLY A 2 10.70 6.14 -69.07
C GLY A 2 10.70 4.67 -68.70
N ALA A 3 10.44 4.39 -67.41
CA ALA A 3 10.06 3.06 -66.98
C ALA A 3 8.82 3.20 -66.09
N GLN A 4 7.71 2.69 -66.63
CA GLN A 4 6.42 2.57 -65.92
C GLN A 4 6.47 1.40 -64.94
N LEU A 5 5.93 1.61 -63.76
CA LEU A 5 5.62 0.57 -62.76
C LEU A 5 4.21 -0.02 -63.05
N PRO A 6 3.99 -1.31 -62.93
CA PRO A 6 2.65 -1.90 -63.06
C PRO A 6 1.89 -1.89 -61.73
N THR A 7 0.68 -1.38 -61.80
CA THR A 7 -0.37 -1.49 -60.77
C THR A 7 -1.09 -2.82 -60.93
N HIS A 8 -1.05 -3.75 -59.97
CA HIS A 8 -2.11 -4.70 -59.71
C HIS A 8 -2.02 -5.23 -58.26
N ASN A 9 -3.04 -4.89 -57.49
CA ASN A 9 -3.22 -5.33 -56.14
C ASN A 9 -4.23 -6.50 -56.10
N PRO A 10 -3.86 -7.74 -55.68
CA PRO A 10 -4.74 -8.91 -55.79
C PRO A 10 -5.65 -9.15 -54.60
N MET A 11 -5.99 -8.16 -53.78
CA MET A 11 -6.80 -8.35 -52.54
C MET A 11 -8.29 -7.97 -52.65
N ILE A 12 -8.82 -7.69 -53.84
CA ILE A 12 -10.25 -7.32 -53.99
C ILE A 12 -11.13 -8.48 -54.49
N CYS A 13 -10.59 -9.64 -54.83
CA CYS A 13 -11.33 -10.73 -55.46
C CYS A 13 -11.84 -11.82 -54.49
N TYR A 14 -11.53 -11.75 -53.14
CA TYR A 14 -11.96 -12.77 -52.20
C TYR A 14 -13.20 -12.40 -51.35
N ALA A 15 -13.68 -11.16 -51.40
CA ALA A 15 -14.80 -10.70 -50.59
C ALA A 15 -16.18 -10.91 -51.23
N GLU A 16 -16.27 -11.13 -52.53
CA GLU A 16 -17.58 -11.28 -53.23
C GLU A 16 -18.07 -12.73 -53.40
N GLN A 17 -17.26 -13.72 -53.14
CA GLN A 17 -17.66 -15.14 -53.23
C GLN A 17 -18.24 -15.77 -51.96
N MET A 18 -18.11 -15.13 -50.82
CA MET A 18 -18.65 -15.65 -49.52
C MET A 18 -20.06 -15.17 -49.16
N LEU A 19 -20.65 -14.25 -49.93
CA LEU A 19 -21.98 -13.68 -49.64
C LEU A 19 -23.14 -14.31 -50.38
N LYS A 20 -22.93 -15.39 -51.17
CA LYS A 20 -24.01 -16.04 -51.96
C LYS A 20 -24.39 -17.47 -51.49
N GLN A 21 -23.90 -17.97 -50.39
CA GLN A 21 -24.23 -19.34 -49.91
C GLN A 21 -25.04 -19.44 -48.61
N THR A 22 -25.54 -18.37 -48.03
CA THR A 22 -26.29 -18.41 -46.77
C THR A 22 -27.77 -18.02 -46.86
N THR A 23 -28.39 -18.14 -48.01
CA THR A 23 -29.85 -17.90 -48.15
C THR A 23 -30.59 -19.02 -48.85
N ARG A 24 -30.60 -20.21 -48.26
CA ARG A 24 -31.59 -21.24 -48.55
C ARG A 24 -31.50 -22.36 -47.51
N TRP A 25 -32.06 -22.18 -46.31
CA TRP A 25 -32.50 -23.26 -45.38
C TRP A 25 -33.11 -22.65 -44.12
N THR A 26 -34.20 -21.94 -44.24
CA THR A 26 -35.03 -21.55 -43.09
C THR A 26 -36.46 -21.31 -43.52
N VAL A 27 -37.20 -22.36 -43.85
CA VAL A 27 -38.65 -22.44 -43.65
C VAL A 27 -38.98 -23.94 -43.65
N LEU A 28 -39.23 -24.50 -42.46
CA LEU A 28 -40.02 -25.70 -42.16
C LEU A 28 -39.49 -26.40 -40.90
N ARG A 29 -39.83 -25.86 -39.76
CA ARG A 29 -39.98 -26.57 -38.45
C ARG A 29 -40.25 -25.58 -37.32
N ARG A 30 -41.29 -24.77 -37.48
CA ARG A 30 -41.93 -24.09 -36.36
C ARG A 30 -43.20 -24.86 -36.04
N GLY A 31 -43.24 -25.56 -34.93
CA GLY A 31 -44.49 -26.12 -34.50
C GLY A 31 -44.52 -27.22 -33.43
N ARG A 32 -43.41 -27.62 -32.82
CA ARG A 32 -43.45 -28.64 -31.75
C ARG A 32 -42.36 -28.56 -30.67
N LEU A 33 -41.79 -27.41 -30.45
CA LEU A 33 -40.73 -27.22 -29.40
C LEU A 33 -41.06 -26.14 -28.39
N ALA A 34 -42.26 -25.60 -28.38
CA ALA A 34 -42.66 -24.52 -27.48
C ALA A 34 -43.31 -24.98 -26.16
N VAL A 35 -43.59 -26.28 -25.97
CA VAL A 35 -44.24 -26.79 -24.73
C VAL A 35 -43.27 -27.50 -23.78
N ALA A 36 -42.09 -27.92 -24.24
CA ALA A 36 -41.12 -28.63 -23.39
C ALA A 36 -40.11 -27.70 -22.69
N LEU A 37 -40.00 -26.42 -23.07
CA LEU A 37 -39.05 -25.46 -22.47
C LEU A 37 -39.61 -24.70 -21.28
N VAL A 38 -40.94 -24.67 -21.08
CA VAL A 38 -41.57 -23.96 -19.94
C VAL A 38 -41.62 -24.83 -18.67
N ALA A 39 -41.55 -26.16 -18.81
CA ALA A 39 -41.55 -27.07 -17.66
C ALA A 39 -40.15 -27.33 -17.05
N LEU A 40 -39.05 -26.95 -17.74
CA LEU A 40 -37.68 -27.12 -17.23
C LEU A 40 -37.12 -25.83 -16.57
N LEU A 41 -37.79 -24.69 -16.73
CA LEU A 41 -37.40 -23.42 -16.07
C LEU A 41 -38.10 -23.19 -14.71
N ALA A 42 -39.07 -24.04 -14.34
CA ALA A 42 -39.76 -23.95 -13.05
C ALA A 42 -39.15 -24.82 -11.95
N PHE A 43 -38.14 -25.67 -12.23
CA PHE A 43 -37.50 -26.54 -11.25
C PHE A 43 -36.06 -26.18 -10.91
N SER A 44 -35.52 -25.05 -11.43
CA SER A 44 -34.15 -24.59 -11.14
C SER A 44 -34.08 -23.33 -10.28
N GLN A 45 -35.18 -22.85 -9.71
CA GLN A 45 -35.19 -21.68 -8.82
C GLN A 45 -35.39 -21.97 -7.34
N GLN A 46 -35.33 -23.25 -6.92
CA GLN A 46 -35.45 -23.57 -5.48
C GLN A 46 -34.18 -24.15 -4.84
N GLY A 47 -33.03 -23.87 -5.39
CA GLY A 47 -31.79 -24.42 -4.83
C GLY A 47 -30.57 -23.51 -4.94
N LEU A 48 -30.66 -22.23 -4.58
CA LEU A 48 -29.46 -21.35 -4.38
C LEU A 48 -29.85 -20.01 -3.75
N ALA A 49 -30.69 -20.09 -2.71
CA ALA A 49 -30.86 -18.96 -1.80
C ALA A 49 -30.36 -19.38 -0.40
N ASP A 50 -29.16 -19.97 -0.34
CA ASP A 50 -28.37 -19.86 0.87
C ASP A 50 -27.89 -18.40 0.90
N ALA A 51 -28.70 -17.56 1.54
CA ALA A 51 -28.40 -16.21 1.89
C ALA A 51 -27.04 -16.23 2.60
N VAL A 52 -26.00 -15.76 1.93
CA VAL A 52 -24.81 -15.26 2.58
C VAL A 52 -25.30 -14.17 3.51
N GLN A 53 -25.58 -14.55 4.76
CA GLN A 53 -25.85 -13.63 5.83
C GLN A 53 -24.65 -12.68 5.85
N PRO A 54 -24.84 -11.36 5.79
CA PRO A 54 -23.74 -10.45 6.03
C PRO A 54 -23.27 -10.78 7.44
N VAL A 55 -22.09 -11.39 7.57
CA VAL A 55 -21.40 -11.49 8.84
C VAL A 55 -21.24 -10.04 9.28
N SER A 56 -22.11 -9.61 10.20
CA SER A 56 -21.93 -8.40 10.95
C SER A 56 -20.65 -8.60 11.77
N THR A 57 -19.52 -8.37 11.11
CA THR A 57 -18.26 -8.19 11.79
C THR A 57 -18.38 -6.86 12.52
N THR A 58 -18.84 -6.91 13.76
CA THR A 58 -18.39 -5.93 14.75
C THR A 58 -16.88 -5.97 14.64
N VAL A 59 -16.29 -5.00 13.95
CA VAL A 59 -14.84 -4.87 13.76
C VAL A 59 -14.28 -4.74 15.18
N ARG A 60 -13.82 -5.87 15.74
CA ARG A 60 -13.19 -5.88 17.05
C ARG A 60 -11.98 -4.96 16.91
N LYS A 61 -12.02 -3.81 17.58
CA LYS A 61 -10.93 -2.84 17.53
C LYS A 61 -9.66 -3.55 17.98
N LYS A 62 -8.73 -3.77 17.05
CA LYS A 62 -7.43 -4.37 17.36
C LYS A 62 -6.69 -3.47 18.34
N PRO A 63 -6.00 -4.03 19.35
CA PRO A 63 -5.20 -3.21 20.25
C PRO A 63 -4.06 -2.55 19.48
N ARG A 64 -3.66 -1.38 19.93
CA ARG A 64 -2.48 -0.67 19.47
C ARG A 64 -1.40 -0.69 20.54
N ALA A 65 -0.20 -0.28 20.21
CA ALA A 65 0.93 -0.35 21.13
C ALA A 65 0.68 0.42 22.45
N ARG A 66 0.06 1.60 22.37
CA ARG A 66 -0.32 2.38 23.58
C ARG A 66 -1.38 1.69 24.43
N ASP A 67 -2.30 0.93 23.81
CA ASP A 67 -3.32 0.19 24.55
C ASP A 67 -2.71 -0.96 25.39
N LEU A 68 -1.50 -1.41 25.02
CA LEU A 68 -0.72 -2.39 25.78
C LEU A 68 0.18 -1.75 26.86
N GLY A 69 0.16 -0.43 27.02
CA GLY A 69 0.99 0.30 27.97
C GLY A 69 2.43 0.54 27.48
N ILE A 70 2.71 0.44 26.18
CA ILE A 70 4.03 0.74 25.62
C ILE A 70 4.21 2.24 25.55
N PRO A 71 5.28 2.82 26.17
CA PRO A 71 5.51 4.25 26.17
C PRO A 71 6.06 4.74 24.84
N PHE A 72 5.53 5.88 24.36
CA PHE A 72 6.05 6.61 23.22
C PHE A 72 6.04 8.09 23.48
N GLU A 73 7.06 8.77 23.02
CA GLU A 73 7.22 10.21 23.16
C GLU A 73 6.29 10.98 22.20
N GLY A 74 6.01 12.24 22.57
CA GLY A 74 5.20 13.18 21.82
C GLY A 74 3.69 12.93 21.94
N GLN A 75 2.92 13.96 21.63
CA GLN A 75 1.46 13.94 21.68
C GLN A 75 0.91 13.37 20.36
N PRO A 76 0.15 12.27 20.36
CA PRO A 76 -0.52 11.79 19.17
C PRO A 76 -1.69 12.71 18.79
N GLY A 77 -2.07 12.68 17.51
CA GLY A 77 -3.34 13.24 17.04
C GLY A 77 -4.55 12.36 17.42
N PRO A 78 -5.77 12.78 17.07
CA PRO A 78 -7.01 12.10 17.47
C PRO A 78 -7.10 10.63 17.06
N ASN A 79 -6.63 10.28 15.86
CA ASN A 79 -6.63 8.91 15.36
C ASN A 79 -5.27 8.23 15.59
N ASN A 80 -4.26 8.99 15.99
CA ASN A 80 -2.85 8.57 16.02
C ASN A 80 -2.47 7.85 14.70
N ALA A 81 -2.78 8.46 13.57
CA ALA A 81 -2.63 7.91 12.23
C ALA A 81 -2.18 8.98 11.24
N ILE A 82 -1.66 8.58 10.08
CA ILE A 82 -1.26 9.51 9.01
C ILE A 82 -2.42 10.40 8.56
N THR A 83 -3.65 9.94 8.71
CA THR A 83 -4.89 10.67 8.41
C THR A 83 -5.22 11.79 9.40
N ASP A 84 -4.46 11.96 10.45
CA ASP A 84 -4.53 13.18 11.30
C ASP A 84 -3.90 14.39 10.59
N VAL A 85 -3.09 14.16 9.56
CA VAL A 85 -2.66 15.22 8.64
C VAL A 85 -3.86 15.62 7.79
N PRO A 86 -4.28 16.89 7.80
CA PRO A 86 -5.47 17.35 7.08
C PRO A 86 -5.44 16.99 5.60
N LYS A 87 -6.60 16.56 5.07
CA LYS A 87 -6.84 16.13 3.68
C LYS A 87 -6.27 14.77 3.31
N VAL A 88 -5.49 14.11 4.16
CA VAL A 88 -4.94 12.78 3.87
C VAL A 88 -6.04 11.73 4.00
N GLU A 89 -6.17 10.90 2.95
CA GLU A 89 -7.07 9.76 2.92
C GLU A 89 -6.27 8.46 2.73
N VAL A 90 -6.73 7.36 3.34
CA VAL A 90 -6.13 6.03 3.20
C VAL A 90 -7.20 5.01 2.87
N GLY A 91 -6.90 4.12 1.91
CA GLY A 91 -7.74 2.99 1.54
C GLY A 91 -6.95 1.71 1.39
N HIS A 92 -7.59 0.56 1.68
CA HIS A 92 -6.98 -0.75 1.60
C HIS A 92 -7.88 -1.73 0.88
N VAL A 93 -7.27 -2.59 0.05
CA VAL A 93 -7.91 -3.81 -0.43
C VAL A 93 -7.04 -4.99 -0.05
N THR A 94 -7.60 -5.89 0.75
CA THR A 94 -6.95 -7.09 1.29
C THR A 94 -7.41 -8.31 0.54
N LEU A 95 -6.48 -9.16 0.10
CA LEU A 95 -6.75 -10.38 -0.65
C LEU A 95 -6.22 -11.58 0.13
N ILE A 96 -7.14 -12.35 0.70
CA ILE A 96 -6.85 -13.59 1.44
C ILE A 96 -7.77 -14.68 0.90
N SER A 97 -7.18 -15.69 0.23
CA SER A 97 -7.93 -16.84 -0.27
C SER A 97 -7.05 -18.06 -0.43
N GLY A 98 -7.66 -19.24 -0.49
CA GLY A 98 -6.99 -20.51 -0.70
C GLY A 98 -6.14 -20.97 0.50
N GLN A 99 -5.84 -22.26 0.50
CA GLN A 99 -4.99 -22.98 1.47
C GLN A 99 -4.25 -24.10 0.76
N GLY A 100 -3.22 -24.66 1.40
CA GLY A 100 -2.49 -25.85 0.90
C GLY A 100 -1.26 -25.51 0.06
N PRO A 101 -0.85 -26.40 -0.84
CA PRO A 101 0.34 -26.21 -1.67
C PRO A 101 0.24 -25.01 -2.58
N LEU A 102 1.41 -24.38 -2.86
CA LEU A 102 1.50 -23.31 -3.85
C LEU A 102 1.12 -23.82 -5.24
N SER A 103 0.20 -23.13 -5.88
CA SER A 103 -0.14 -23.31 -7.29
C SER A 103 -0.24 -21.97 -7.97
N VAL A 104 0.73 -21.63 -8.81
CA VAL A 104 0.82 -20.33 -9.48
C VAL A 104 -0.47 -20.00 -10.23
N GLY A 105 -1.00 -18.80 -9.99
CA GLY A 105 -2.28 -18.33 -10.51
C GLY A 105 -3.53 -18.83 -9.76
N LYS A 106 -3.36 -19.70 -8.76
CA LYS A 106 -4.46 -20.22 -7.93
C LYS A 106 -4.30 -19.93 -6.45
N GLY A 107 -3.10 -19.64 -6.00
CA GLY A 107 -2.79 -19.30 -4.63
C GLY A 107 -2.08 -20.39 -3.84
N PRO A 108 -2.08 -20.33 -2.50
CA PRO A 108 -2.80 -19.40 -1.62
C PRO A 108 -2.42 -17.93 -1.79
N VAL A 109 -3.41 -17.04 -1.68
CA VAL A 109 -3.27 -15.59 -1.85
C VAL A 109 -3.21 -14.90 -0.50
N ARG A 110 -2.16 -14.10 -0.26
CA ARG A 110 -1.92 -13.31 0.96
C ARG A 110 -1.31 -11.97 0.58
N THR A 111 -2.08 -11.12 -0.09
CA THR A 111 -1.59 -9.87 -0.68
C THR A 111 -2.63 -8.76 -0.61
N GLY A 112 -2.38 -7.65 -1.27
CA GLY A 112 -3.31 -6.54 -1.38
C GLY A 112 -2.67 -5.26 -1.87
N VAL A 113 -3.41 -4.16 -1.77
CA VAL A 113 -2.97 -2.83 -2.15
C VAL A 113 -3.45 -1.79 -1.14
N THR A 114 -2.59 -0.83 -0.85
CA THR A 114 -2.85 0.33 0.01
C THR A 114 -2.72 1.60 -0.83
N ALA A 115 -3.71 2.48 -0.71
CA ALA A 115 -3.72 3.80 -1.33
C ALA A 115 -3.58 4.88 -0.25
N ILE A 116 -2.68 5.85 -0.46
CA ILE A 116 -2.54 7.06 0.33
C ILE A 116 -2.73 8.24 -0.62
N LEU A 117 -3.74 9.08 -0.34
CA LEU A 117 -4.03 10.27 -1.12
C LEU A 117 -3.64 11.49 -0.29
N PRO A 118 -2.54 12.17 -0.62
CA PRO A 118 -2.02 13.31 0.15
C PRO A 118 -3.01 14.46 0.34
N ARG A 119 -3.93 14.63 -0.60
CA ARG A 119 -4.88 15.74 -0.64
C ARG A 119 -6.30 15.29 -1.00
N GLY A 120 -6.63 14.03 -0.71
CA GLY A 120 -7.89 13.40 -1.10
C GLY A 120 -7.97 13.16 -2.61
N LYS A 121 -9.20 13.05 -3.11
CA LYS A 121 -9.50 12.67 -4.51
C LYS A 121 -9.57 13.89 -5.42
N VAL A 122 -8.45 14.55 -5.63
CA VAL A 122 -8.31 15.73 -6.53
C VAL A 122 -7.35 15.44 -7.68
N PRO A 123 -7.52 16.06 -8.86
CA PRO A 123 -6.54 15.96 -9.94
C PRO A 123 -5.26 16.71 -9.56
N ARG A 124 -4.12 16.22 -10.00
CA ARG A 124 -2.79 16.83 -9.80
C ARG A 124 -2.57 17.39 -8.39
N PRO A 125 -2.57 16.54 -7.36
CA PRO A 125 -2.46 16.97 -5.96
C PRO A 125 -1.04 17.47 -5.66
N ARG A 126 -0.66 18.64 -6.17
CA ARG A 126 0.69 19.21 -6.06
C ARG A 126 1.10 19.36 -4.60
N SER A 127 1.89 18.42 -4.13
CA SER A 127 2.39 18.34 -2.77
C SER A 127 3.92 18.45 -2.77
N VAL A 128 4.49 19.31 -1.93
CA VAL A 128 5.94 19.29 -1.69
C VAL A 128 6.35 17.88 -1.27
N SER A 129 7.37 17.32 -1.91
CA SER A 129 7.73 15.93 -1.68
C SER A 129 9.23 15.69 -1.78
N ALA A 130 9.67 14.56 -1.21
CA ALA A 130 11.02 14.05 -1.35
C ALA A 130 11.03 12.53 -1.16
N VAL A 131 11.91 11.85 -1.89
CA VAL A 131 12.18 10.42 -1.73
C VAL A 131 13.59 10.24 -1.19
N VAL A 132 13.74 9.39 -0.19
CA VAL A 132 15.02 8.97 0.39
C VAL A 132 15.13 7.45 0.31
N CYS A 133 16.13 6.98 -0.40
CA CYS A 133 16.50 5.57 -0.44
C CYS A 133 17.60 5.33 0.60
N LEU A 134 17.32 4.55 1.63
CA LEU A 134 18.32 4.09 2.60
C LEU A 134 19.02 2.85 2.06
N ASN A 135 18.26 1.95 1.43
CA ASN A 135 18.72 0.70 0.85
C ASN A 135 17.87 0.39 -0.39
N GLY A 136 18.51 0.09 -1.51
CA GLY A 136 17.92 0.21 -2.85
C GLY A 136 17.33 -1.06 -3.47
N ASN A 137 17.22 -2.19 -2.73
CA ASN A 137 16.63 -3.40 -3.30
C ASN A 137 15.09 -3.36 -3.26
N GLY A 138 14.50 -2.45 -4.02
CA GLY A 138 13.04 -2.25 -4.09
C GLY A 138 12.64 -1.22 -5.13
N GLU A 139 11.35 -1.12 -5.39
CA GLU A 139 10.75 -0.23 -6.37
C GLU A 139 9.99 0.92 -5.70
N LEU A 140 10.18 2.13 -6.23
CA LEU A 140 9.32 3.29 -6.02
C LEU A 140 9.26 4.07 -7.32
N THR A 141 8.19 3.86 -8.08
CA THR A 141 8.02 4.53 -9.39
C THR A 141 7.86 6.03 -9.23
N GLY A 142 8.22 6.81 -10.24
CA GLY A 142 8.10 8.27 -10.22
C GLY A 142 9.11 9.01 -9.33
N SER A 143 9.96 8.31 -8.60
CA SER A 143 10.91 8.87 -7.63
C SER A 143 11.90 9.88 -8.23
N HIS A 144 12.33 9.67 -9.47
CA HIS A 144 13.25 10.60 -10.16
C HIS A 144 12.62 11.98 -10.30
N TRP A 145 11.38 12.04 -10.80
CA TRP A 145 10.66 13.30 -10.97
C TRP A 145 10.31 13.96 -9.64
N VAL A 146 9.88 13.19 -8.64
CA VAL A 146 9.65 13.72 -7.28
C VAL A 146 10.90 14.39 -6.74
N ASN A 147 12.08 13.78 -6.88
CA ASN A 147 13.32 14.36 -6.36
C ASN A 147 13.82 15.54 -7.19
N GLU A 148 13.59 15.57 -8.51
CA GLU A 148 14.00 16.67 -9.37
C GLU A 148 13.07 17.89 -9.23
N SER A 149 11.76 17.67 -9.28
CA SER A 149 10.77 18.75 -9.19
C SER A 149 10.50 19.21 -7.75
N GLY A 150 10.75 18.34 -6.78
CA GLY A 150 10.33 18.55 -5.38
C GLY A 150 8.83 18.41 -5.14
N LEU A 151 8.09 17.87 -6.12
CA LEU A 151 6.62 17.77 -6.11
C LEU A 151 6.15 16.34 -6.35
N LEU A 152 5.11 15.94 -5.62
CA LEU A 152 4.30 14.77 -5.85
C LEU A 152 2.96 15.20 -6.47
N GLU A 153 2.58 14.59 -7.59
CA GLU A 153 1.37 14.92 -8.34
C GLU A 153 0.44 13.73 -8.53
N SER A 154 0.52 12.73 -7.67
CA SER A 154 -0.28 11.50 -7.74
C SER A 154 -0.62 10.97 -6.34
N PRO A 155 -1.58 10.03 -6.20
CA PRO A 155 -1.64 9.15 -5.05
C PRO A 155 -0.33 8.37 -4.87
N ILE A 156 -0.06 7.92 -3.64
CA ILE A 156 1.00 6.96 -3.32
C ILE A 156 0.32 5.60 -3.12
N MET A 157 0.75 4.61 -3.89
CA MET A 157 0.27 3.24 -3.76
C MET A 157 1.36 2.35 -3.18
N ILE A 158 0.97 1.36 -2.37
CA ILE A 158 1.90 0.35 -1.85
C ILE A 158 1.27 -1.04 -2.07
N THR A 159 2.06 -1.96 -2.63
CA THR A 159 1.60 -3.32 -2.97
C THR A 159 2.74 -4.34 -2.81
N ASN A 160 2.67 -5.49 -3.48
CA ASN A 160 3.79 -6.43 -3.58
C ASN A 160 4.66 -6.17 -4.83
N THR A 161 5.84 -6.78 -4.86
CA THR A 161 6.86 -6.58 -5.89
C THR A 161 6.35 -6.82 -7.31
N ASP A 162 5.64 -7.93 -7.56
CA ASP A 162 5.22 -8.31 -8.91
C ASP A 162 4.00 -7.52 -9.42
N SER A 163 3.34 -6.77 -8.53
CA SER A 163 2.13 -6.00 -8.87
C SER A 163 2.39 -4.52 -9.19
N VAL A 164 3.62 -4.02 -9.04
CA VAL A 164 3.96 -2.59 -9.23
C VAL A 164 3.51 -2.06 -10.58
N GLY A 165 3.82 -2.78 -11.66
CA GLY A 165 3.49 -2.35 -13.03
C GLY A 165 1.97 -2.22 -13.24
N LEU A 166 1.20 -3.22 -12.81
CA LEU A 166 -0.26 -3.22 -12.91
C LEU A 166 -0.88 -2.09 -12.07
N VAL A 167 -0.41 -1.91 -10.84
CA VAL A 167 -0.94 -0.87 -9.94
C VAL A 167 -0.66 0.52 -10.53
N ARG A 168 0.52 0.76 -11.10
CA ARG A 168 0.85 2.01 -11.77
C ARG A 168 -0.08 2.30 -12.96
N ASP A 169 -0.29 1.31 -13.84
CA ASP A 169 -1.22 1.41 -14.97
C ASP A 169 -2.65 1.70 -14.49
N ALA A 170 -3.08 1.00 -13.44
CA ALA A 170 -4.41 1.19 -12.86
C ALA A 170 -4.61 2.59 -12.27
N VAL A 171 -3.61 3.20 -11.64
CA VAL A 171 -3.70 4.59 -11.14
C VAL A 171 -3.97 5.57 -12.29
N ILE A 172 -3.26 5.41 -13.43
CA ILE A 172 -3.49 6.24 -14.62
C ILE A 172 -4.93 6.06 -15.12
N ALA A 173 -5.37 4.82 -15.25
CA ALA A 173 -6.72 4.51 -15.72
C ALA A 173 -7.82 5.03 -14.78
N TRP A 174 -7.62 4.94 -13.46
CA TRP A 174 -8.53 5.50 -12.46
C TRP A 174 -8.58 7.02 -12.55
N GLY A 175 -7.42 7.67 -12.68
CA GLY A 175 -7.31 9.12 -12.82
C GLY A 175 -8.07 9.62 -14.04
N ASN A 176 -7.84 9.03 -15.21
CA ASN A 176 -8.53 9.39 -16.45
C ASN A 176 -10.04 9.14 -16.40
N ARG A 177 -10.48 8.08 -15.71
CA ARG A 177 -11.90 7.81 -15.49
C ARG A 177 -12.55 8.87 -14.58
N ARG A 178 -11.88 9.26 -13.51
CA ARG A 178 -12.40 10.16 -12.50
C ARG A 178 -12.30 11.63 -12.90
N PHE A 179 -11.26 11.98 -13.61
CA PHE A 179 -10.94 13.33 -14.09
C PHE A 179 -10.65 13.26 -15.59
N PRO A 180 -11.70 13.11 -16.43
CA PRO A 180 -11.52 12.99 -17.87
C PRO A 180 -10.76 14.19 -18.43
N PRO A 181 -9.68 13.96 -19.24
CA PRO A 181 -8.94 15.05 -19.85
C PRO A 181 -9.80 15.82 -20.84
N SER A 182 -9.74 17.15 -20.80
CA SER A 182 -10.43 18.03 -21.75
C SER A 182 -9.61 18.33 -23.00
N THR A 183 -8.31 18.08 -22.94
CA THR A 183 -7.36 18.25 -24.05
C THR A 183 -6.36 17.08 -24.10
N VAL A 184 -5.67 16.90 -25.25
CA VAL A 184 -4.65 15.87 -25.45
C VAL A 184 -3.40 16.04 -24.58
N LEU A 185 -3.21 17.21 -23.98
CA LEU A 185 -2.06 17.53 -23.12
C LEU A 185 -2.40 17.47 -21.62
N GLU A 186 -3.68 17.23 -21.30
CA GLU A 186 -4.13 17.20 -19.91
C GLU A 186 -4.03 15.79 -19.35
N GLU A 187 -3.37 15.66 -18.22
CA GLU A 187 -3.23 14.42 -17.46
C GLU A 187 -3.86 14.56 -16.09
N ALA A 188 -4.57 13.54 -15.63
CA ALA A 188 -5.16 13.50 -14.29
C ALA A 188 -4.12 13.53 -13.18
N PHE A 189 -2.99 12.86 -13.43
CA PHE A 189 -1.83 12.79 -12.53
C PHE A 189 -0.56 12.92 -13.36
N GLY A 190 0.55 13.34 -12.70
CA GLY A 190 1.89 13.21 -13.24
C GLY A 190 2.36 11.74 -13.22
N LEU A 191 3.62 11.49 -12.92
CA LEU A 191 4.16 10.13 -12.83
C LEU A 191 3.65 9.44 -11.55
N PRO A 192 2.78 8.41 -11.62
CA PRO A 192 2.26 7.73 -10.43
C PRO A 192 3.35 7.11 -9.58
N VAL A 193 3.20 7.26 -8.26
CA VAL A 193 4.10 6.67 -7.26
C VAL A 193 3.50 5.36 -6.77
N VAL A 194 4.22 4.26 -7.02
CA VAL A 194 3.90 2.92 -6.52
C VAL A 194 5.15 2.34 -5.88
N ALA A 195 5.04 1.96 -4.62
CA ALA A 195 6.08 1.31 -3.83
C ALA A 195 5.69 -0.14 -3.52
N GLU A 196 6.66 -0.94 -3.09
CA GLU A 196 6.42 -2.35 -2.84
C GLU A 196 7.27 -2.93 -1.70
N THR A 197 6.82 -4.06 -1.16
CA THR A 197 7.62 -5.03 -0.42
C THR A 197 7.19 -6.45 -0.80
N SER A 198 8.11 -7.41 -0.82
CA SER A 198 7.82 -8.78 -1.27
C SER A 198 7.01 -9.58 -0.25
N ASP A 199 5.88 -10.15 -0.67
CA ASP A 199 5.06 -11.08 0.11
C ASP A 199 5.24 -12.56 -0.28
N ALA A 200 6.23 -12.88 -1.10
CA ALA A 200 6.49 -14.22 -1.68
C ALA A 200 6.58 -15.35 -0.65
N LEU A 201 6.91 -15.05 0.62
CA LEU A 201 7.00 -16.07 1.67
C LEU A 201 5.64 -16.67 2.06
N LEU A 202 4.56 -15.91 1.93
CA LEU A 202 3.21 -16.31 2.32
C LEU A 202 2.24 -16.39 1.13
N ASN A 203 2.56 -15.67 0.05
CA ASN A 203 1.67 -15.43 -1.09
C ASN A 203 2.16 -16.14 -2.35
N ASP A 204 1.22 -16.52 -3.21
CA ASP A 204 1.46 -16.83 -4.63
C ASP A 204 1.75 -15.52 -5.39
N ILE A 205 2.95 -14.96 -5.22
CA ILE A 205 3.31 -13.67 -5.78
C ILE A 205 3.35 -13.70 -7.32
N ALA A 206 3.83 -14.80 -7.91
CA ALA A 206 3.91 -14.99 -9.35
C ALA A 206 2.53 -15.13 -10.02
N GLY A 207 1.49 -15.41 -9.24
CA GLY A 207 0.11 -15.50 -9.70
C GLY A 207 -0.53 -14.15 -10.02
N GLN A 208 0.08 -13.04 -9.65
CA GLN A 208 -0.35 -11.66 -9.96
C GLN A 208 -1.83 -11.39 -9.60
N HIS A 209 -2.21 -11.71 -8.37
CA HIS A 209 -3.61 -11.66 -7.92
C HIS A 209 -4.20 -10.26 -7.70
N VAL A 210 -3.37 -9.22 -7.67
CA VAL A 210 -3.84 -7.83 -7.64
C VAL A 210 -4.36 -7.46 -9.03
N THR A 211 -5.58 -6.90 -9.09
CA THR A 211 -6.21 -6.49 -10.36
C THR A 211 -6.47 -4.98 -10.37
N ARG A 212 -6.81 -4.44 -11.54
CA ARG A 212 -7.17 -3.04 -11.71
C ARG A 212 -8.34 -2.62 -10.82
N GLU A 213 -9.33 -3.49 -10.66
CA GLU A 213 -10.51 -3.26 -9.82
C GLU A 213 -10.14 -3.14 -8.34
N HIS A 214 -9.15 -3.91 -7.87
CA HIS A 214 -8.64 -3.79 -6.50
C HIS A 214 -8.00 -2.42 -6.26
N VAL A 215 -7.24 -1.90 -7.23
CA VAL A 215 -6.66 -0.57 -7.16
C VAL A 215 -7.73 0.52 -7.16
N PHE A 216 -8.71 0.41 -8.05
CA PHE A 216 -9.83 1.34 -8.13
C PHE A 216 -10.59 1.39 -6.81
N ARG A 217 -10.90 0.22 -6.25
CA ARG A 217 -11.58 0.13 -4.96
C ARG A 217 -10.76 0.75 -3.82
N ALA A 218 -9.45 0.50 -3.74
CA ALA A 218 -8.59 1.11 -2.73
C ALA A 218 -8.58 2.64 -2.81
N LEU A 219 -8.58 3.21 -4.03
CA LEU A 219 -8.64 4.65 -4.26
C LEU A 219 -10.03 5.23 -3.98
N ASP A 220 -11.10 4.56 -4.44
CA ASP A 220 -12.49 5.02 -4.26
C ASP A 220 -12.92 4.97 -2.79
N GLU A 221 -12.52 3.92 -2.03
CA GLU A 221 -12.84 3.73 -0.61
C GLU A 221 -11.89 4.47 0.34
N ALA A 222 -10.84 5.11 -0.17
CA ALA A 222 -9.94 5.91 0.66
C ALA A 222 -10.69 7.01 1.41
N ARG A 223 -10.39 7.18 2.70
CA ARG A 223 -11.06 8.13 3.60
C ARG A 223 -10.14 8.63 4.70
N THR A 224 -10.53 9.73 5.31
CA THR A 224 -9.95 10.24 6.56
C THR A 224 -10.38 9.38 7.76
N GLY A 225 -9.87 9.67 8.96
CA GLY A 225 -10.22 8.97 10.19
C GLY A 225 -9.31 7.77 10.51
N PRO A 226 -9.77 6.81 11.31
CA PRO A 226 -8.94 5.66 11.71
C PRO A 226 -8.48 4.83 10.51
N VAL A 227 -7.22 4.41 10.52
CA VAL A 227 -6.60 3.55 9.51
C VAL A 227 -6.51 2.13 10.03
N ALA A 228 -6.87 1.14 9.22
CA ALA A 228 -6.70 -0.27 9.57
C ALA A 228 -5.20 -0.65 9.55
N GLU A 229 -4.79 -1.51 10.49
CA GLU A 229 -3.39 -1.90 10.70
C GLU A 229 -3.21 -3.43 10.72
N GLY A 230 -1.97 -3.90 10.61
CA GLY A 230 -1.60 -5.31 10.57
C GLY A 230 -1.76 -5.93 9.18
N ASN A 231 -2.44 -7.08 9.10
CA ASN A 231 -2.57 -7.89 7.88
C ASN A 231 -3.58 -7.30 6.88
N VAL A 232 -3.41 -6.05 6.47
CA VAL A 232 -4.35 -5.34 5.59
C VAL A 232 -3.65 -4.71 4.40
N GLY A 233 -4.38 -4.56 3.30
CA GLY A 233 -3.85 -3.94 2.08
C GLY A 233 -2.55 -4.59 1.61
N GLY A 234 -1.60 -3.78 1.16
CA GLY A 234 -0.26 -4.25 0.78
C GLY A 234 0.50 -4.92 1.92
N GLY A 235 0.15 -4.65 3.21
CA GLY A 235 0.76 -5.28 4.38
C GLY A 235 0.31 -6.70 4.69
N THR A 236 -0.60 -7.27 3.90
CA THR A 236 -1.23 -8.57 4.18
C THR A 236 -0.23 -9.71 4.35
N GLY A 237 0.70 -9.89 3.43
CA GLY A 237 1.69 -11.00 3.45
C GLY A 237 3.02 -10.66 4.13
N MET A 238 3.15 -9.54 4.85
CA MET A 238 4.42 -8.99 5.32
C MET A 238 4.88 -9.57 6.66
N MET A 239 6.20 -9.63 6.84
CA MET A 239 6.88 -10.13 8.05
C MET A 239 7.87 -9.09 8.57
N THR A 240 7.82 -8.76 9.86
CA THR A 240 8.68 -7.75 10.49
C THR A 240 9.43 -8.35 11.68
N SER A 241 10.74 -8.27 11.65
CA SER A 241 11.61 -8.89 12.69
C SER A 241 11.23 -10.34 12.96
N GLU A 242 10.93 -11.08 11.89
CA GLU A 242 10.52 -12.49 11.93
C GLU A 242 9.23 -12.75 12.77
N TRP A 243 8.45 -11.69 13.03
CA TRP A 243 7.04 -11.74 13.44
C TRP A 243 6.13 -11.33 12.30
N LYS A 244 4.85 -11.63 12.38
CA LYS A 244 3.90 -11.08 11.41
C LYS A 244 3.90 -9.57 11.50
N GLY A 245 4.10 -8.92 10.36
CA GLY A 245 4.11 -7.49 10.20
C GLY A 245 2.93 -7.00 9.35
N GLY A 246 3.08 -5.86 8.68
CA GLY A 246 2.06 -5.31 7.81
C GLY A 246 2.00 -3.79 7.83
N ILE A 247 0.77 -3.26 7.76
CA ILE A 247 0.52 -1.82 7.84
C ILE A 247 0.54 -1.37 9.30
N GLY A 248 1.20 -0.23 9.55
CA GLY A 248 1.10 0.47 10.82
C GLY A 248 1.14 1.98 10.60
N THR A 249 0.59 2.74 11.53
CA THR A 249 0.52 4.19 11.40
C THR A 249 0.57 4.88 12.76
N SER A 250 1.00 6.14 12.76
CA SER A 250 0.91 7.02 13.92
C SER A 250 1.02 8.49 13.53
N SER A 251 0.77 9.38 14.47
CA SER A 251 0.93 10.82 14.26
C SER A 251 1.49 11.52 15.48
N ARG A 252 2.00 12.76 15.28
CA ARG A 252 2.45 13.67 16.33
C ARG A 252 1.96 15.08 16.06
N ILE A 253 1.39 15.68 17.07
CA ILE A 253 1.05 17.11 17.08
C ILE A 253 2.29 17.88 17.51
N VAL A 254 2.68 18.87 16.70
CA VAL A 254 3.87 19.72 16.89
C VAL A 254 3.44 21.17 17.07
N SER A 255 3.73 21.75 18.23
CA SER A 255 3.48 23.18 18.49
C SER A 255 4.74 24.00 18.20
N LEU A 256 4.63 24.92 17.26
CA LEU A 256 5.63 25.92 16.90
C LEU A 256 5.08 27.34 17.18
N PRO A 257 5.92 28.36 17.23
CA PRO A 257 5.43 29.74 17.33
C PRO A 257 4.47 30.14 16.20
N SER A 258 4.66 29.56 15.01
CA SER A 258 3.83 29.80 13.82
C SER A 258 2.49 29.04 13.82
N GLY A 259 2.25 28.15 14.76
CA GLY A 259 1.01 27.36 14.83
C GLY A 259 1.21 25.92 15.28
N LYS A 260 0.12 25.14 15.21
CA LYS A 260 0.15 23.69 15.44
C LYS A 260 0.15 22.96 14.12
N TYR A 261 1.03 21.99 14.02
CA TYR A 261 1.20 21.14 12.84
C TYR A 261 1.13 19.67 13.22
N THR A 262 0.87 18.82 12.24
CA THR A 262 0.81 17.37 12.40
C THR A 262 1.91 16.73 11.55
N VAL A 263 2.62 15.78 12.10
CA VAL A 263 3.44 14.81 11.37
C VAL A 263 2.77 13.45 11.51
N GLY A 264 2.38 12.85 10.38
CA GLY A 264 1.78 11.51 10.32
C GLY A 264 2.69 10.55 9.56
N VAL A 265 2.73 9.31 9.98
CA VAL A 265 3.52 8.24 9.36
C VAL A 265 2.65 7.02 9.09
N LEU A 266 2.81 6.41 7.91
CA LEU A 266 2.29 5.09 7.58
C LEU A 266 3.45 4.23 7.09
N VAL A 267 3.51 2.98 7.56
CA VAL A 267 4.52 2.01 7.14
C VAL A 267 3.89 0.77 6.54
N GLN A 268 4.54 0.19 5.53
CA GLN A 268 4.40 -1.21 5.17
C GLN A 268 5.68 -1.92 5.61
N ALA A 269 5.60 -2.61 6.77
CA ALA A 269 6.75 -3.17 7.45
C ALA A 269 6.94 -4.65 7.07
N ASN A 270 8.09 -4.95 6.45
CA ASN A 270 8.50 -6.28 6.00
C ASN A 270 10.02 -6.47 6.10
N TYR A 271 10.61 -6.18 7.25
CA TYR A 271 12.05 -6.11 7.41
C TYR A 271 12.54 -6.65 8.76
N GLY A 272 13.85 -6.83 8.90
CA GLY A 272 14.55 -7.03 10.16
C GLY A 272 14.61 -8.48 10.62
N ARG A 273 15.49 -8.70 11.59
CA ARG A 273 15.72 -10.01 12.22
C ARG A 273 15.24 -10.02 13.66
N ARG A 274 14.80 -11.17 14.14
CA ARG A 274 14.30 -11.36 15.50
C ARG A 274 15.24 -10.81 16.56
N GLY A 275 16.50 -11.19 16.51
CA GLY A 275 17.49 -10.84 17.53
C GLY A 275 17.82 -9.35 17.64
N ASP A 276 17.49 -8.56 16.61
CA ASP A 276 17.76 -7.12 16.58
C ASP A 276 16.61 -6.29 17.17
N LEU A 277 15.38 -6.85 17.21
CA LEU A 277 14.18 -6.14 17.62
C LEU A 277 14.29 -5.55 19.02
N ARG A 278 14.10 -4.23 19.10
CA ARG A 278 13.95 -3.48 20.35
C ARG A 278 12.60 -2.77 20.36
N ILE A 279 11.96 -2.73 21.51
CA ILE A 279 10.73 -1.95 21.76
C ILE A 279 10.93 -1.21 23.08
N ALA A 280 10.72 0.10 23.07
CA ALA A 280 11.00 0.97 24.23
C ALA A 280 12.43 0.79 24.80
N GLY A 281 13.42 0.51 23.93
CA GLY A 281 14.82 0.25 24.29
C GLY A 281 15.11 -1.16 24.81
N VAL A 282 14.08 -1.99 25.04
CA VAL A 282 14.21 -3.37 25.53
C VAL A 282 14.54 -4.32 24.38
N PRO A 283 15.50 -5.26 24.52
CA PRO A 283 15.86 -6.21 23.46
C PRO A 283 14.82 -7.35 23.33
N VAL A 284 13.58 -7.00 22.97
CA VAL A 284 12.43 -7.90 22.93
C VAL A 284 12.68 -9.13 22.06
N GLY A 285 13.38 -8.98 20.96
CA GLY A 285 13.66 -10.11 20.07
C GLY A 285 14.57 -11.17 20.72
N LYS A 286 15.46 -10.79 21.65
CA LYS A 286 16.30 -11.72 22.42
C LYS A 286 15.53 -12.38 23.56
N GLU A 287 14.56 -11.69 24.14
CA GLU A 287 13.72 -12.20 25.20
C GLU A 287 12.62 -13.14 24.70
N LEU A 288 12.25 -13.06 23.42
CA LEU A 288 11.24 -13.89 22.76
C LEU A 288 11.85 -14.63 21.55
N PRO A 289 12.79 -15.59 21.74
CA PRO A 289 13.50 -16.23 20.66
C PRO A 289 12.71 -17.35 19.96
N ASP A 290 11.64 -17.81 20.53
CA ASP A 290 10.74 -18.87 20.04
C ASP A 290 9.71 -18.35 19.04
N LEU A 291 8.78 -19.19 18.59
CA LEU A 291 7.77 -18.87 17.58
C LEU A 291 8.40 -18.28 16.30
N MET A 292 9.54 -18.84 15.89
CA MET A 292 10.19 -18.46 14.64
C MET A 292 9.30 -18.84 13.46
N PRO A 293 9.32 -18.04 12.36
CA PRO A 293 8.58 -18.39 11.16
C PRO A 293 8.93 -19.79 10.65
N VAL A 294 7.93 -20.48 10.13
CA VAL A 294 8.07 -21.82 9.57
C VAL A 294 7.88 -21.74 8.06
N PHE A 295 8.87 -22.16 7.30
CA PHE A 295 8.82 -22.22 5.84
C PHE A 295 9.22 -23.62 5.36
N PRO A 296 8.28 -24.57 5.27
CA PRO A 296 8.59 -25.99 5.01
C PRO A 296 9.33 -26.23 3.69
N GLN A 297 9.21 -25.35 2.72
CA GLN A 297 9.81 -25.50 1.39
C GLN A 297 11.16 -24.78 1.22
N LEU A 298 11.59 -24.02 2.21
CA LEU A 298 12.87 -23.31 2.13
C LEU A 298 13.98 -24.13 2.81
N GLN A 299 15.02 -24.49 2.06
CA GLN A 299 16.22 -25.14 2.61
C GLN A 299 17.08 -24.18 3.42
N GLU A 300 17.06 -22.89 3.07
CA GLU A 300 17.80 -21.84 3.78
C GLU A 300 16.85 -20.76 4.31
N LYS A 301 17.19 -20.18 5.46
CA LYS A 301 16.45 -19.04 6.01
C LYS A 301 16.67 -17.82 5.11
N ARG A 302 15.64 -17.43 4.37
CA ARG A 302 15.64 -16.16 3.66
C ARG A 302 15.65 -15.02 4.67
N ARG A 303 16.59 -14.07 4.50
CA ARG A 303 16.85 -13.01 5.48
C ARG A 303 16.59 -11.62 4.93
N ASP A 304 16.00 -11.57 3.75
CA ASP A 304 15.75 -10.34 3.03
C ASP A 304 14.44 -9.72 3.49
N GLY A 305 14.40 -8.41 3.48
CA GLY A 305 13.21 -7.66 3.84
C GLY A 305 13.14 -6.38 3.03
N SER A 306 12.10 -5.60 3.23
CA SER A 306 11.92 -4.28 2.65
C SER A 306 11.03 -3.44 3.55
N LEU A 307 11.15 -2.14 3.48
CA LEU A 307 10.32 -1.23 4.25
C LEU A 307 9.93 -0.02 3.42
N ILE A 308 8.65 0.22 3.32
CA ILE A 308 8.13 1.47 2.77
C ILE A 308 7.60 2.32 3.91
N VAL A 309 8.06 3.58 3.96
CA VAL A 309 7.56 4.57 4.93
C VAL A 309 7.08 5.80 4.20
N VAL A 310 5.85 6.19 4.50
CA VAL A 310 5.23 7.41 4.00
C VAL A 310 5.08 8.40 5.15
N VAL A 311 5.64 9.60 5.00
CA VAL A 311 5.58 10.68 5.99
C VAL A 311 4.73 11.82 5.43
N GLY A 312 3.63 12.17 6.09
CA GLY A 312 2.80 13.33 5.75
C GLY A 312 2.93 14.46 6.78
N THR A 313 2.80 15.72 6.36
CA THR A 313 2.70 16.86 7.26
C THR A 313 1.90 17.99 6.64
N ASP A 314 1.21 18.78 7.48
CA ASP A 314 0.60 20.06 7.13
C ASP A 314 1.51 21.27 7.42
N ALA A 315 2.72 21.02 7.91
CA ALA A 315 3.73 22.07 8.06
C ALA A 315 4.21 22.54 6.67
N PRO A 316 4.27 23.85 6.41
CA PRO A 316 4.81 24.35 5.16
C PRO A 316 6.33 24.13 5.13
N LEU A 317 6.80 23.34 4.17
CA LEU A 317 8.20 22.97 4.00
C LEU A 317 8.64 23.17 2.55
N LEU A 318 9.91 23.47 2.36
CA LEU A 318 10.57 23.41 1.05
C LEU A 318 11.01 21.96 0.75
N PRO A 319 11.20 21.58 -0.51
CA PRO A 319 11.60 20.21 -0.89
C PRO A 319 12.83 19.68 -0.14
N HIS A 320 13.87 20.51 0.03
CA HIS A 320 15.06 20.11 0.79
C HIS A 320 14.80 19.93 2.29
N GLN A 321 13.84 20.67 2.87
CA GLN A 321 13.40 20.48 4.25
C GLN A 321 12.60 19.19 4.39
N MET A 322 11.75 18.87 3.40
CA MET A 322 11.06 17.58 3.34
C MET A 322 12.07 16.41 3.26
N THR A 323 13.13 16.54 2.47
CA THR A 323 14.22 15.54 2.43
C THR A 323 14.84 15.34 3.82
N ARG A 324 15.07 16.43 4.58
CA ARG A 324 15.61 16.34 5.96
C ARG A 324 14.64 15.63 6.90
N LEU A 325 13.33 15.89 6.74
CA LEU A 325 12.28 15.22 7.51
C LEU A 325 12.29 13.72 7.24
N VAL A 326 12.23 13.32 5.97
CA VAL A 326 12.18 11.90 5.53
C VAL A 326 13.44 11.14 5.96
N ARG A 327 14.61 11.75 5.95
CA ARG A 327 15.86 11.14 6.46
C ARG A 327 15.76 10.73 7.93
N ARG A 328 14.88 11.33 8.73
CA ARG A 328 14.69 10.98 10.16
C ARG A 328 13.99 9.66 10.37
N VAL A 329 13.34 9.12 9.33
CA VAL A 329 12.82 7.75 9.35
C VAL A 329 13.91 6.75 9.74
N SER A 330 15.13 6.88 9.19
CA SER A 330 16.26 5.99 9.52
C SER A 330 16.62 6.01 11.02
N VAL A 331 16.47 7.17 11.68
CA VAL A 331 16.70 7.28 13.14
C VAL A 331 15.59 6.55 13.92
N GLY A 332 14.33 6.66 13.46
CA GLY A 332 13.21 5.92 14.05
C GLY A 332 13.39 4.40 13.92
N LEU A 333 13.88 3.94 12.76
CA LEU A 333 14.23 2.53 12.53
C LEU A 333 15.32 2.05 13.46
N GLY A 334 16.38 2.85 13.64
CA GLY A 334 17.51 2.53 14.53
C GLY A 334 17.07 2.33 15.98
N ARG A 335 16.03 3.04 16.45
CA ARG A 335 15.46 2.87 17.81
C ARG A 335 14.84 1.46 17.99
N LEU A 336 14.38 0.85 16.92
CA LEU A 336 13.82 -0.52 16.90
C LEU A 336 14.88 -1.60 16.62
N GLY A 337 16.17 -1.20 16.48
CA GLY A 337 17.27 -2.11 16.21
C GLY A 337 17.44 -2.47 14.74
N ALA A 338 16.80 -1.77 13.82
CA ALA A 338 16.99 -1.99 12.40
C ALA A 338 18.44 -1.72 11.95
N VAL A 339 18.99 -2.64 11.16
CA VAL A 339 20.34 -2.56 10.58
C VAL A 339 20.28 -2.19 9.11
N SER A 340 19.12 -2.41 8.44
CA SER A 340 18.96 -2.25 6.99
C SER A 340 19.98 -3.11 6.23
N TYR A 341 19.81 -4.43 6.30
CA TYR A 341 20.73 -5.40 5.71
C TYR A 341 20.80 -5.27 4.19
N ASN A 342 21.89 -5.72 3.59
CA ASN A 342 22.26 -5.50 2.18
C ASN A 342 21.17 -5.79 1.15
N SER A 343 20.33 -6.81 1.37
CA SER A 343 19.25 -7.21 0.45
C SER A 343 17.89 -6.58 0.76
N SER A 344 17.82 -5.64 1.69
CA SER A 344 16.59 -4.89 2.01
C SER A 344 16.33 -3.76 1.00
N GLY A 345 15.06 -3.49 0.72
CA GLY A 345 14.59 -2.31 -0.02
C GLY A 345 13.94 -1.34 0.95
N ASP A 346 14.70 -0.41 1.52
CA ASP A 346 14.23 0.54 2.52
C ASP A 346 14.07 1.92 1.88
N ILE A 347 12.87 2.24 1.41
CA ILE A 347 12.58 3.44 0.63
C ILE A 347 11.49 4.25 1.33
N PHE A 348 11.74 5.54 1.46
CA PHE A 348 10.89 6.47 2.20
C PHE A 348 10.46 7.63 1.32
N ILE A 349 9.20 8.03 1.41
CA ILE A 349 8.65 9.19 0.72
C ILE A 349 7.96 10.10 1.73
N GLY A 350 8.17 11.41 1.60
CA GLY A 350 7.45 12.41 2.38
C GLY A 350 6.65 13.34 1.50
N PHE A 351 5.53 13.86 2.02
CA PHE A 351 4.73 14.86 1.36
C PHE A 351 4.20 15.93 2.35
N GLY A 352 4.04 17.15 1.83
CA GLY A 352 3.35 18.24 2.53
C GLY A 352 1.95 18.48 1.92
N THR A 353 0.96 18.78 2.77
CA THR A 353 -0.39 19.12 2.28
C THR A 353 -0.60 20.60 1.91
N PRO A 354 0.20 21.59 2.37
CA PRO A 354 0.16 22.94 1.84
C PRO A 354 0.50 22.96 0.34
N GLU A 355 -0.22 23.77 -0.42
CA GLU A 355 0.08 24.00 -1.83
C GLU A 355 1.01 25.17 -2.01
N PRO A 356 1.93 25.11 -2.99
CA PRO A 356 2.59 26.30 -3.48
C PRO A 356 1.57 27.30 -4.02
N GLU A 357 1.77 28.59 -3.78
CA GLU A 357 0.88 29.63 -4.28
C GLU A 357 0.82 29.60 -5.82
N PRO A 358 -0.36 29.71 -6.43
CA PRO A 358 -0.47 29.83 -7.88
C PRO A 358 0.30 31.04 -8.39
N SER A 359 1.00 30.92 -9.52
CA SER A 359 1.71 32.03 -10.14
C SER A 359 1.15 32.36 -11.53
N SER A 360 0.77 33.60 -11.72
CA SER A 360 0.43 34.16 -13.04
C SER A 360 1.60 34.83 -13.73
N THR A 361 2.74 35.01 -13.04
CA THR A 361 3.91 35.76 -13.52
C THR A 361 5.10 34.87 -13.86
N GLY A 362 4.99 33.56 -13.67
CA GLY A 362 6.11 32.63 -13.77
C GLY A 362 7.03 32.60 -12.55
N ILE A 363 6.79 33.46 -11.55
CA ILE A 363 7.51 33.50 -10.27
C ILE A 363 6.61 32.88 -9.20
N GLN A 364 7.10 31.84 -8.51
CA GLN A 364 6.35 31.15 -7.46
C GLN A 364 6.87 31.54 -6.07
N THR A 365 5.97 31.92 -5.18
CA THR A 365 6.29 32.20 -3.77
C THR A 365 6.00 30.97 -2.92
N TRP A 366 6.93 30.64 -2.02
CA TRP A 366 6.80 29.50 -1.12
C TRP A 366 6.87 29.99 0.34
N THR A 367 5.88 29.63 1.13
CA THR A 367 5.94 29.78 2.58
C THR A 367 6.60 28.55 3.17
N ALA A 368 7.58 28.74 4.05
CA ALA A 368 8.27 27.64 4.70
C ALA A 368 8.61 27.98 6.16
N ILE A 369 8.66 26.94 6.99
CA ILE A 369 9.18 27.04 8.35
C ILE A 369 10.69 27.34 8.29
N SER A 370 11.18 28.26 9.17
CA SER A 370 12.60 28.53 9.28
C SER A 370 13.40 27.30 9.76
N ASN A 371 14.68 27.26 9.46
CA ASN A 371 15.54 26.16 9.91
C ASN A 371 15.59 26.01 11.44
N GLU A 372 15.45 27.09 12.18
CA GLU A 372 15.41 27.09 13.65
C GLU A 372 14.14 26.42 14.19
N GLY A 373 13.03 26.42 13.41
CA GLY A 373 11.76 25.85 13.79
C GLY A 373 11.61 24.35 13.45
N ILE A 374 12.49 23.78 12.61
CA ILE A 374 12.27 22.44 12.02
C ILE A 374 12.54 21.28 12.99
N ASP A 375 13.33 21.45 14.04
CA ASP A 375 13.81 20.35 14.90
C ASP A 375 12.67 19.55 15.54
N LYS A 376 11.60 20.23 15.95
CA LYS A 376 10.43 19.56 16.53
C LYS A 376 9.70 18.65 15.51
N LEU A 377 9.69 19.04 14.24
CA LEU A 377 9.14 18.21 13.16
C LEU A 377 10.04 17.01 12.88
N LEU A 378 11.37 17.19 12.89
CA LEU A 378 12.34 16.11 12.74
C LEU A 378 12.17 15.08 13.87
N GLN A 379 12.06 15.55 15.11
CA GLN A 379 11.84 14.71 16.29
C GLN A 379 10.50 13.96 16.23
N ALA A 380 9.44 14.66 15.83
CA ALA A 380 8.11 14.06 15.64
C ALA A 380 8.13 12.92 14.61
N THR A 381 8.90 13.07 13.53
CA THR A 381 9.07 12.02 12.51
C THR A 381 9.74 10.78 13.09
N VAL A 382 10.78 10.93 13.92
CA VAL A 382 11.44 9.80 14.61
C VAL A 382 10.43 9.04 15.46
N TRP A 383 9.70 9.74 16.31
CA TRP A 383 8.75 9.15 17.24
C TRP A 383 7.55 8.50 16.54
N ALA A 384 7.03 9.15 15.50
CA ALA A 384 5.92 8.59 14.72
C ALA A 384 6.36 7.34 13.94
N THR A 385 7.58 7.33 13.39
CA THR A 385 8.11 6.14 12.69
C THR A 385 8.23 4.94 13.64
N GLU A 386 8.83 5.15 14.81
CA GLU A 386 8.97 4.10 15.82
C GLU A 386 7.61 3.50 16.21
N GLU A 387 6.64 4.34 16.56
CA GLU A 387 5.31 3.87 16.96
C GLU A 387 4.55 3.19 15.83
N SER A 388 4.65 3.69 14.58
CA SER A 388 3.98 3.09 13.43
C SER A 388 4.42 1.64 13.20
N ILE A 389 5.71 1.36 13.33
CA ILE A 389 6.23 -0.01 13.15
C ILE A 389 5.79 -0.93 14.29
N VAL A 390 5.81 -0.44 15.53
CA VAL A 390 5.31 -1.24 16.67
C VAL A 390 3.81 -1.49 16.51
N ASN A 391 3.03 -0.53 16.05
CA ASN A 391 1.61 -0.71 15.75
C ASN A 391 1.39 -1.77 14.66
N ALA A 392 2.23 -1.82 13.62
CA ALA A 392 2.16 -2.87 12.60
C ALA A 392 2.35 -4.28 13.21
N LEU A 393 3.29 -4.42 14.15
CA LEU A 393 3.54 -5.69 14.87
C LEU A 393 2.37 -6.07 15.78
N ILE A 394 1.84 -5.11 16.56
CA ILE A 394 0.76 -5.35 17.53
C ILE A 394 -0.57 -5.66 16.84
N ALA A 395 -0.89 -4.98 15.73
CA ALA A 395 -2.13 -5.19 15.01
C ALA A 395 -2.12 -6.46 14.13
N ALA A 396 -0.94 -7.07 13.94
CA ALA A 396 -0.80 -8.24 13.10
C ALA A 396 -1.32 -9.51 13.77
N GLU A 397 -1.84 -10.43 12.97
CA GLU A 397 -2.35 -11.73 13.38
C GLU A 397 -1.54 -12.84 12.69
N THR A 398 -1.34 -13.97 13.37
CA THR A 398 -0.68 -15.14 12.79
C THR A 398 -1.29 -15.48 11.44
N MET A 399 -0.44 -15.72 10.45
CA MET A 399 -0.88 -16.02 9.09
C MET A 399 -0.22 -17.28 8.56
N VAL A 400 -1.06 -18.15 8.00
CA VAL A 400 -0.64 -19.31 7.21
C VAL A 400 -0.79 -18.97 5.74
N GLY A 401 0.28 -19.12 4.98
CA GLY A 401 0.36 -18.86 3.55
C GLY A 401 0.55 -20.12 2.73
N ALA A 402 1.18 -19.96 1.58
CA ALA A 402 1.45 -21.02 0.62
C ALA A 402 2.26 -22.17 1.24
N SER A 403 1.84 -23.41 0.96
CA SER A 403 2.54 -24.65 1.34
C SER A 403 2.81 -24.76 2.87
N GLY A 404 1.93 -24.21 3.70
CA GLY A 404 2.05 -24.28 5.16
C GLY A 404 3.06 -23.28 5.75
N ALA A 405 3.59 -22.36 4.95
CA ALA A 405 4.39 -21.25 5.46
C ALA A 405 3.63 -20.51 6.55
N THR A 406 4.21 -20.36 7.73
CA THR A 406 3.53 -19.78 8.90
C THR A 406 4.37 -18.68 9.52
N VAL A 407 3.79 -17.51 9.68
CA VAL A 407 4.40 -16.38 10.41
C VAL A 407 3.52 -16.02 11.59
N TYR A 408 4.08 -16.09 12.78
CA TYR A 408 3.36 -15.88 14.03
C TYR A 408 3.23 -14.40 14.37
N ALA A 409 2.10 -14.02 14.95
CA ALA A 409 1.92 -12.72 15.58
C ALA A 409 2.80 -12.59 16.82
N LEU A 410 3.22 -11.37 17.13
CA LEU A 410 3.92 -11.06 18.39
C LEU A 410 2.93 -11.27 19.58
N PRO A 411 3.24 -12.17 20.55
CA PRO A 411 2.32 -12.48 21.65
C PRO A 411 2.29 -11.33 22.66
N HIS A 412 1.15 -10.64 22.76
CA HIS A 412 0.99 -9.41 23.53
C HIS A 412 1.26 -9.58 25.02
N ASP A 413 0.76 -10.67 25.63
CA ASP A 413 0.95 -10.90 27.07
C ASP A 413 2.43 -11.09 27.40
N ARG A 414 3.14 -11.89 26.61
CA ARG A 414 4.58 -12.10 26.77
C ARG A 414 5.39 -10.83 26.53
N LEU A 415 5.00 -10.03 25.53
CA LEU A 415 5.61 -8.71 25.31
C LEU A 415 5.47 -7.82 26.54
N ARG A 416 4.26 -7.76 27.11
CA ARG A 416 4.00 -6.98 28.34
C ARG A 416 4.82 -7.48 29.53
N GLU A 417 4.97 -8.80 29.69
CA GLU A 417 5.81 -9.40 30.72
C GLU A 417 7.28 -8.98 30.56
N VAL A 418 7.82 -9.07 29.35
CA VAL A 418 9.18 -8.62 29.02
C VAL A 418 9.35 -7.13 29.34
N LEU A 419 8.46 -6.28 28.85
CA LEU A 419 8.56 -4.83 29.10
C LEU A 419 8.45 -4.49 30.60
N ARG A 420 7.61 -5.22 31.36
CA ARG A 420 7.47 -5.07 32.82
C ARG A 420 8.78 -5.47 33.53
N LYS A 421 9.41 -6.59 33.13
CA LYS A 421 10.72 -7.04 33.65
C LYS A 421 11.78 -5.95 33.55
N TYR A 422 11.73 -5.14 32.49
CA TYR A 422 12.67 -4.04 32.26
C TYR A 422 12.18 -2.67 32.77
N GLY A 423 11.05 -2.61 33.47
CA GLY A 423 10.49 -1.35 33.97
C GLY A 423 10.05 -0.38 32.86
N ARG A 424 9.61 -0.92 31.70
CA ARG A 424 9.25 -0.14 30.50
C ARG A 424 7.78 -0.24 30.13
N LEU A 425 6.91 -0.64 31.04
CA LEU A 425 5.47 -0.64 30.85
C LEU A 425 4.85 0.49 31.66
N VAL A 426 4.07 1.34 31.00
CA VAL A 426 3.28 2.38 31.69
C VAL A 426 2.05 1.69 32.29
N GLN A 427 1.75 2.03 33.55
CA GLN A 427 0.55 1.51 34.26
C GLN A 427 -0.73 2.11 33.71
#